data_8b4507495b18153a08ad5d8e4afc652a
#
_entry.id   8b4507495b18153a08ad5d8e4afc652a
#
_cell.length_a   1.000
_cell.length_b   1.000
_cell.length_c   1.000
_cell.angle_alpha   90.00
_cell.angle_beta   90.00
_cell.angle_gamma   90.00
#
_symmetry.space_group_name_H-M   'P 1'
#
loop_
_entity.id
_entity.type
_entity.pdbx_description
1 polymer ?
#
loop_
_entity_poly.entity_id
_entity_poly.type
_entity_poly.pdbx_seq_one_letter_code
_entity_poly.pdbx_strand_id
1 'polypeptide(L)' 'MSKILIVEDNEMNRDMLSRRLIRKGFEVVMAEDGQKGVDMSISENPDLILMDLSLPVMDGWQATSTIKESEETKNIPI' A
#
# COMPACT_ATOMS: atom_id res chain seq x y z
N MET A 1 9.76 12.23 -7.77
CA MET A 1 8.78 11.24 -8.29
C MET A 1 7.98 10.69 -7.11
N SER A 2 6.66 10.66 -7.24
CA SER A 2 5.81 10.15 -6.15
C SER A 2 5.91 8.64 -6.03
N LYS A 3 5.94 8.16 -4.80
CA LYS A 3 6.00 6.73 -4.49
C LYS A 3 4.62 6.26 -4.05
N ILE A 4 4.14 5.19 -4.66
CA ILE A 4 2.85 4.58 -4.34
C ILE A 4 3.07 3.18 -3.80
N LEU A 5 2.48 2.89 -2.64
CA LEU A 5 2.45 1.54 -2.08
C LEU A 5 1.13 0.88 -2.49
N ILE A 6 1.23 -0.27 -3.14
CA ILE A 6 0.08 -1.10 -3.49
C ILE A 6 0.01 -2.25 -2.49
N VAL A 7 -1.13 -2.38 -1.80
CA VAL A 7 -1.39 -3.49 -0.88
C VAL A 7 -2.50 -4.35 -1.48
N GLU A 8 -2.13 -5.47 -2.07
CA GLU A 8 -3.02 -6.34 -2.84
C GLU A 8 -2.50 -7.78 -2.78
N ASP A 9 -3.36 -8.73 -2.40
CA ASP A 9 -2.96 -10.13 -2.27
C ASP A 9 -2.92 -10.89 -3.61
N ASN A 10 -3.69 -10.44 -4.59
CA ASN A 10 -3.72 -11.09 -5.90
C ASN A 10 -2.53 -10.64 -6.74
N GLU A 11 -1.65 -11.59 -7.08
CA GLU A 11 -0.42 -11.29 -7.82
C GLU A 11 -0.70 -10.64 -9.18
N MET A 12 -1.72 -11.13 -9.90
CA MET A 12 -2.07 -10.61 -11.21
C MET A 12 -2.56 -9.16 -11.12
N ASN A 13 -3.41 -8.86 -10.15
CA ASN A 13 -3.90 -7.50 -9.92
C ASN A 13 -2.76 -6.57 -9.51
N ARG A 14 -1.88 -7.04 -8.63
CA ARG A 14 -0.73 -6.30 -8.15
C ARG A 14 0.20 -5.93 -9.32
N ASP A 15 0.48 -6.91 -10.18
CA ASP A 15 1.32 -6.71 -11.36
C ASP A 15 0.70 -5.72 -12.33
N MET A 16 -0.59 -5.87 -12.63
CA MET A 16 -1.30 -5.00 -13.56
C MET A 16 -1.30 -3.54 -13.08
N LEU A 17 -1.62 -3.33 -11.81
CA LEU A 17 -1.65 -1.99 -11.22
C LEU A 17 -0.26 -1.36 -11.22
N SER A 18 0.76 -2.13 -10.84
CA SER A 18 2.12 -1.61 -10.78
C SER A 18 2.61 -1.17 -12.15
N ARG A 19 2.34 -1.95 -13.19
CA ARG A 19 2.74 -1.60 -14.56
C ARG A 19 2.08 -0.31 -15.03
N ARG A 20 0.80 -0.13 -14.73
CA ARG A 20 0.06 1.09 -15.12
C ARG A 20 0.64 2.33 -14.45
N LEU A 21 0.94 2.22 -13.17
CA LEU A 21 1.48 3.35 -12.40
C LEU A 21 2.90 3.69 -12.81
N ILE A 22 3.72 2.68 -13.06
CA ILE A 22 5.09 2.90 -13.53
C ILE A 22 5.09 3.62 -14.88
N ARG A 23 4.18 3.24 -15.79
CA ARG A 23 4.06 3.94 -17.07
C ARG A 23 3.71 5.42 -16.92
N LYS A 24 3.00 5.76 -15.87
CA LYS A 24 2.62 7.15 -15.59
C LYS A 24 3.71 7.94 -14.85
N GLY A 25 4.84 7.31 -14.59
CA GLY A 25 5.98 7.97 -13.97
C GLY A 25 6.06 7.86 -12.46
N PHE A 26 5.23 7.01 -11.84
CA PHE A 26 5.29 6.79 -10.39
C PHE A 26 6.31 5.72 -10.04
N GLU A 27 6.92 5.88 -8.86
CA GLU A 27 7.67 4.80 -8.24
C GLU A 27 6.67 3.93 -7.48
N VAL A 28 6.80 2.60 -7.58
CA VAL A 28 5.83 1.66 -6.99
C VAL A 28 6.53 0.67 -6.10
N VAL A 29 6.00 0.48 -4.89
CA VAL A 29 6.38 -0.61 -3.99
C VAL A 29 5.11 -1.41 -3.70
N MET A 30 5.27 -2.71 -3.40
CA MET A 30 4.13 -3.61 -3.30
C MET A 30 4.19 -4.45 -2.04
N ALA A 31 3.03 -4.64 -1.40
CA ALA A 31 2.85 -5.52 -0.27
C ALA A 31 1.76 -6.53 -0.61
N GLU A 32 1.93 -7.78 -0.22
CA GLU A 32 1.01 -8.86 -0.57
C GLU A 32 -0.06 -9.13 0.50
N ASP A 33 0.04 -8.50 1.66
CA ASP A 33 -0.96 -8.61 2.71
C ASP A 33 -0.97 -7.35 3.57
N GLY A 34 -1.96 -7.27 4.47
CA GLY A 34 -2.17 -6.09 5.31
C GLY A 34 -1.02 -5.81 6.27
N GLN A 35 -0.42 -6.86 6.83
CA GLN A 35 0.70 -6.68 7.77
C GLN A 35 1.92 -6.10 7.05
N LYS A 36 2.24 -6.64 5.88
CA LYS A 36 3.33 -6.10 5.06
C LYS A 36 3.03 -4.67 4.61
N GLY A 37 1.75 -4.38 4.32
CA GLY A 37 1.33 -3.02 3.99
C GLY A 37 1.61 -2.04 5.11
N VAL A 38 1.29 -2.40 6.34
CA VAL A 38 1.58 -1.57 7.51
C VAL A 38 3.09 -1.38 7.66
N ASP A 39 3.86 -2.47 7.61
CA ASP A 39 5.30 -2.42 7.75
C ASP A 39 5.94 -1.53 6.67
N MET A 40 5.52 -1.67 5.43
CA MET A 40 6.07 -0.91 4.31
C MET A 40 5.60 0.54 4.30
N SER A 41 4.43 0.85 4.88
CA SER A 41 4.00 2.25 5.02
C SER A 41 4.97 3.04 5.88
N ILE A 42 5.62 2.37 6.82
CA ILE A 42 6.63 2.97 7.68
C ILE A 42 7.99 2.97 6.98
N SER A 43 8.44 1.82 6.49
CA SER A 43 9.79 1.67 5.94
C SER A 43 9.98 2.41 4.62
N GLU A 44 8.96 2.48 3.77
CA GLU A 44 9.05 3.08 2.43
C GLU A 44 8.55 4.52 2.39
N ASN A 45 7.79 4.94 3.40
CA ASN A 45 7.22 6.28 3.49
C ASN A 45 6.57 6.73 2.16
N PRO A 46 5.56 5.99 1.66
CA PRO A 46 4.96 6.32 0.37
C PRO A 46 4.14 7.61 0.42
N ASP A 47 3.90 8.19 -0.74
CA ASP A 47 3.06 9.38 -0.88
C ASP A 47 1.57 9.04 -0.95
N LEU A 48 1.26 7.80 -1.33
CA LEU A 48 -0.12 7.32 -1.48
C LEU A 48 -0.13 5.81 -1.28
N ILE A 49 -1.19 5.30 -0.67
CA ILE A 49 -1.41 3.86 -0.51
C ILE A 49 -2.69 3.45 -1.22
N LEU A 50 -2.61 2.45 -2.09
CA LEU A 50 -3.77 1.78 -2.68
C LEU A 50 -4.00 0.49 -1.92
N MET A 51 -5.10 0.44 -1.14
CA MET A 51 -5.37 -0.63 -0.20
C MET A 51 -6.56 -1.49 -0.63
N ASP A 52 -6.32 -2.80 -0.78
CA ASP A 52 -7.39 -3.78 -0.90
C ASP A 52 -8.01 -4.00 0.48
N LEU A 53 -9.33 -3.98 0.57
CA LEU A 53 -10.04 -4.10 1.85
C LEU A 53 -10.26 -5.55 2.28
N SER A 54 -10.08 -6.53 1.41
CA SER A 54 -10.31 -7.95 1.70
C SER A 54 -9.04 -8.79 1.70
N LEU A 55 -8.02 -8.32 2.42
CA LEU A 55 -6.72 -8.96 2.47
C LEU A 55 -6.68 -10.12 3.49
N PRO A 56 -5.79 -11.11 3.25
CA PRO A 56 -5.51 -12.13 4.27
C PRO A 56 -4.64 -11.56 5.38
N VAL A 57 -4.53 -12.28 6.50
CA VAL A 57 -3.73 -11.97 7.68
C VAL A 57 -4.26 -10.76 8.42
N MET A 58 -4.22 -9.60 7.81
CA MET A 58 -4.77 -8.36 8.34
C MET A 58 -5.54 -7.70 7.19
N ASP A 59 -6.86 -7.55 7.32
CA ASP A 59 -7.67 -6.97 6.24
C ASP A 59 -7.39 -5.50 6.03
N GLY A 60 -7.86 -4.97 4.90
CA GLY A 60 -7.60 -3.59 4.50
C GLY A 60 -8.16 -2.56 5.47
N TRP A 61 -9.28 -2.84 6.13
CA TRP A 61 -9.87 -1.95 7.13
C TRP A 61 -8.98 -1.84 8.35
N GLN A 62 -8.50 -2.99 8.87
CA GLN A 62 -7.62 -3.03 10.02
C GLN A 62 -6.26 -2.39 9.71
N ALA A 63 -5.71 -2.68 8.53
CA ALA A 63 -4.45 -2.10 8.08
C ALA A 63 -4.57 -0.57 7.95
N THR A 64 -5.66 -0.08 7.36
CA THR A 64 -5.92 1.35 7.23
C THR A 64 -6.00 2.03 8.59
N SER A 65 -6.73 1.43 9.55
CA SER A 65 -6.83 1.98 10.90
C SER A 65 -5.45 2.06 11.56
N THR A 66 -4.66 0.99 11.44
CA THR A 66 -3.32 0.94 12.04
C THR A 66 -2.42 2.03 11.47
N ILE A 67 -2.45 2.22 10.15
CA ILE A 67 -1.66 3.24 9.47
C ILE A 67 -2.10 4.65 9.91
N LYS A 68 -3.40 4.88 9.99
CA LYS A 68 -3.95 6.20 10.36
C LYS A 68 -3.74 6.55 11.83
N GLU A 69 -3.53 5.56 12.69
CA GLU A 69 -3.27 5.77 14.12
C GLU A 69 -1.80 6.02 14.43
N SER A 70 -0.89 5.72 13.50
CA SER A 70 0.54 5.90 13.71
C SER A 70 0.96 7.33 13.37
N GLU A 71 1.72 7.97 14.25
CA GLU A 71 2.26 9.31 14.01
C GLU A 71 3.12 9.37 12.73
N GLU A 72 3.80 8.27 12.40
CA GLU A 72 4.69 8.21 11.25
C GLU A 72 3.93 8.16 9.92
N THR A 73 2.69 7.69 9.92
CA THR A 73 1.96 7.37 8.68
C THR A 73 0.56 7.99 8.59
N LYS A 74 0.07 8.62 9.65
CA LYS A 74 -1.32 9.09 9.72
C LYS A 74 -1.70 10.06 8.61
N ASN A 75 -0.75 10.77 8.04
CA ASN A 75 -1.00 11.78 7.00
C ASN A 75 -0.89 11.22 5.57
N ILE A 76 -0.56 9.93 5.40
CA ILE A 76 -0.46 9.32 4.08
C ILE A 76 -1.88 9.04 3.56
N PRO A 77 -2.27 9.56 2.39
CA PRO A 77 -3.57 9.24 1.79
C PRO A 77 -3.69 7.76 1.45
N ILE A 78 -4.87 7.21 1.71
CA ILE A 78 -5.16 5.80 1.41
C ILE A 78 -6.39 5.71 0.52
#